data_37e72d6da06dfdf31dbf1592ebd85321
#
_entry.id   37e72d6da06dfdf31dbf1592ebd85321
#
_cell.length_a   1.000
_cell.length_b   1.000
_cell.length_c   1.000
_cell.angle_alpha   90.00
_cell.angle_beta   90.00
_cell.angle_gamma   90.00
#
_symmetry.space_group_name_H-M   'P 1'
#
loop_
_entity.id
_entity.type
_entity.pdbx_description
1 polymer ?
#
loop_
_entity_poly.entity_id
_entity_poly.type
_entity_poly.pdbx_seq_one_letter_code
_entity_poly.pdbx_strand_id
1 'polypeptide(L)'
;VKGERPQYKMSPGGVEVAVEHTLLSKMANTFDVLNLLPRVSVDGQKISVFGKGAPIVYINNKRVNDNNEIVNITPDNIKSISVITSPGAEYDAEVESVIRIRTKERRANGFSLRADAFGKYNTWMSDYELISARYQTKKFEIANSLWTQGYHIGEDNHLNTDINLPDKHYHNDQHFNSDTKHRFLSEYLSADYSLNDSNSIGGSYRYYGMLNGRTNSASQQDVFLNGVAQGSIEQNEVAKPHLGSHEAEIYYVGKIGQVGIDFNATYYTVNDRRSDESIESSKELGNQEVHSSNRQN
;
A
#
# COMPACT_ATOMS: atom_id res chain seq x y z
N VAL A 1 16.95 -25.34 19.89
CA VAL A 1 15.61 -25.01 19.44
C VAL A 1 15.01 -26.29 18.87
N LYS A 2 14.07 -26.92 19.57
CA LYS A 2 13.30 -28.05 19.04
C LYS A 2 12.06 -27.42 18.33
N GLY A 3 12.03 -27.41 17.02
CA GLY A 3 10.85 -27.06 16.21
C GLY A 3 10.55 -28.23 15.28
N GLU A 4 9.29 -28.56 15.12
CA GLU A 4 8.87 -29.55 14.13
C GLU A 4 8.94 -28.94 12.71
N ARG A 5 9.11 -29.79 11.70
CA ARG A 5 9.03 -29.37 10.31
C ARG A 5 7.60 -28.90 9.99
N PRO A 6 7.42 -27.88 9.14
CA PRO A 6 6.10 -27.49 8.69
C PRO A 6 5.32 -28.68 8.13
N GLN A 7 4.09 -28.88 8.60
CA GLN A 7 3.19 -29.91 8.08
C GLN A 7 2.26 -29.29 7.04
N TYR A 8 2.24 -29.90 5.86
CA TYR A 8 1.40 -29.49 4.74
C TYR A 8 0.23 -30.47 4.62
N LYS A 9 -0.99 -29.92 4.67
CA LYS A 9 -2.21 -30.67 4.49
C LYS A 9 -2.95 -30.16 3.26
N MET A 10 -3.30 -31.07 2.35
CA MET A 10 -4.16 -30.70 1.23
C MET A 10 -5.53 -30.33 1.75
N SER A 11 -6.06 -29.21 1.29
CA SER A 11 -7.40 -28.71 1.56
C SER A 11 -8.15 -28.52 0.24
N PRO A 12 -9.49 -28.44 0.25
CA PRO A 12 -10.23 -28.13 -0.97
C PRO A 12 -9.71 -26.86 -1.63
N GLY A 13 -9.25 -26.97 -2.88
CA GLY A 13 -8.72 -25.84 -3.67
C GLY A 13 -7.33 -25.35 -3.30
N GLY A 14 -6.62 -25.96 -2.31
CA GLY A 14 -5.34 -25.42 -1.89
C GLY A 14 -4.56 -26.27 -0.88
N VAL A 15 -3.70 -25.62 -0.13
CA VAL A 15 -2.81 -26.23 0.89
C VAL A 15 -2.96 -25.48 2.20
N GLU A 16 -3.13 -26.21 3.29
CA GLU A 16 -3.04 -25.68 4.65
C GLU A 16 -1.68 -26.02 5.25
N VAL A 17 -1.03 -25.04 5.87
CA VAL A 17 0.28 -25.16 6.50
C VAL A 17 0.16 -24.86 7.99
N ALA A 18 0.54 -25.81 8.82
CA ALA A 18 0.62 -25.59 10.26
C ALA A 18 1.83 -24.70 10.58
N VAL A 19 1.59 -23.61 11.31
CA VAL A 19 2.63 -22.69 11.77
C VAL A 19 2.95 -22.94 13.24
N GLU A 20 1.93 -23.19 14.03
CA GLU A 20 2.06 -23.50 15.45
C GLU A 20 2.97 -24.71 15.68
N HIS A 21 3.89 -24.62 16.67
CA HIS A 21 4.88 -25.64 17.04
C HIS A 21 5.93 -25.95 15.96
N THR A 22 5.94 -25.23 14.83
CA THR A 22 6.92 -25.40 13.76
C THR A 22 7.99 -24.30 13.77
N LEU A 23 9.01 -24.44 12.92
CA LEU A 23 10.04 -23.42 12.72
C LEU A 23 9.44 -22.11 12.16
N LEU A 24 8.30 -22.16 11.45
CA LEU A 24 7.63 -20.98 10.94
C LEU A 24 7.17 -20.03 12.05
N SER A 25 6.78 -20.56 13.23
CA SER A 25 6.41 -19.73 14.38
C SER A 25 7.57 -18.95 14.99
N LYS A 26 8.81 -19.19 14.57
CA LYS A 26 10.03 -18.54 15.05
C LYS A 26 10.57 -17.50 14.06
N MET A 27 9.89 -17.28 12.94
CA MET A 27 10.28 -16.26 11.96
C MET A 27 10.17 -14.86 12.57
N ALA A 28 10.87 -13.89 11.96
CA ALA A 28 10.92 -12.52 12.48
C ALA A 28 9.57 -11.78 12.35
N ASN A 29 8.85 -12.03 11.28
CA ASN A 29 7.56 -11.41 11.00
C ASN A 29 6.67 -12.34 10.15
N THR A 30 5.39 -11.97 10.00
CA THR A 30 4.40 -12.76 9.27
C THR A 30 4.67 -12.80 7.76
N PHE A 31 5.26 -11.76 7.19
CA PHE A 31 5.60 -11.77 5.75
C PHE A 31 6.70 -12.78 5.43
N ASP A 32 7.67 -12.97 6.35
CA ASP A 32 8.68 -14.01 6.21
C ASP A 32 8.05 -15.41 6.25
N VAL A 33 7.04 -15.62 7.11
CA VAL A 33 6.26 -16.86 7.12
C VAL A 33 5.55 -17.07 5.79
N LEU A 34 4.85 -16.05 5.29
CA LEU A 34 4.12 -16.11 4.02
C LEU A 34 5.05 -16.42 2.85
N ASN A 35 6.23 -15.83 2.81
CA ASN A 35 7.23 -16.05 1.75
C ASN A 35 7.79 -17.47 1.71
N LEU A 36 7.67 -18.23 2.79
CA LEU A 36 8.07 -19.64 2.87
C LEU A 36 6.93 -20.61 2.49
N LEU A 37 5.74 -20.12 2.23
CA LEU A 37 4.61 -20.95 1.84
C LEU A 37 4.69 -21.34 0.35
N PRO A 38 4.20 -22.54 -0.01
CA PRO A 38 4.15 -22.96 -1.41
C PRO A 38 3.36 -21.97 -2.27
N ARG A 39 3.96 -21.58 -3.41
CA ARG A 39 3.36 -20.68 -4.41
C ARG A 39 3.14 -19.24 -3.95
N VAL A 40 3.56 -18.85 -2.77
CA VAL A 40 3.48 -17.47 -2.28
C VAL A 40 4.84 -16.80 -2.48
N SER A 41 4.81 -15.56 -2.93
CA SER A 41 5.97 -14.68 -3.01
C SER A 41 5.63 -13.36 -2.35
N VAL A 42 6.57 -12.83 -1.59
CA VAL A 42 6.43 -11.55 -0.88
C VAL A 42 7.58 -10.64 -1.27
N ASP A 43 7.24 -9.44 -1.71
CA ASP A 43 8.18 -8.35 -2.00
C ASP A 43 7.79 -7.13 -1.16
N GLY A 44 8.58 -6.86 -0.13
CA GLY A 44 8.22 -5.91 0.93
C GLY A 44 6.94 -6.33 1.64
N GLN A 45 5.85 -5.58 1.46
CA GLN A 45 4.51 -5.91 1.96
C GLN A 45 3.55 -6.41 0.86
N LYS A 46 4.02 -6.50 -0.38
CA LYS A 46 3.21 -6.97 -1.50
C LYS A 46 3.24 -8.49 -1.56
N ILE A 47 2.07 -9.10 -1.39
CA ILE A 47 1.88 -10.54 -1.45
C ILE A 47 1.37 -10.92 -2.85
N SER A 48 1.93 -11.97 -3.42
CA SER A 48 1.46 -12.56 -4.67
C SER A 48 1.44 -14.08 -4.60
N VAL A 49 0.52 -14.69 -5.35
CA VAL A 49 0.43 -16.14 -5.52
C VAL A 49 0.80 -16.47 -6.95
N PHE A 50 1.74 -17.40 -7.13
CA PHE A 50 2.28 -17.74 -8.45
C PHE A 50 1.18 -18.14 -9.44
N GLY A 51 1.13 -17.43 -10.58
CA GLY A 51 0.13 -17.62 -11.63
C GLY A 51 -1.28 -17.11 -11.32
N LYS A 52 -1.46 -16.40 -10.16
CA LYS A 52 -2.76 -15.94 -9.67
C LYS A 52 -2.77 -14.46 -9.24
N GLY A 53 -1.63 -13.79 -9.26
CA GLY A 53 -1.54 -12.40 -8.87
C GLY A 53 -1.71 -12.15 -7.37
N ALA A 54 -2.30 -11.01 -7.00
CA ALA A 54 -2.51 -10.62 -5.61
C ALA A 54 -3.69 -11.39 -4.99
N PRO A 55 -3.49 -12.11 -3.86
CA PRO A 55 -4.56 -12.84 -3.19
C PRO A 55 -5.44 -11.91 -2.37
N ILE A 56 -6.69 -12.33 -2.14
CA ILE A 56 -7.45 -11.79 -1.00
C ILE A 56 -6.95 -12.48 0.27
N VAL A 57 -6.63 -11.68 1.29
CA VAL A 57 -6.16 -12.20 2.59
C VAL A 57 -7.27 -12.11 3.61
N TYR A 58 -7.42 -13.18 4.42
CA TYR A 58 -8.32 -13.23 5.56
C TYR A 58 -7.54 -13.55 6.83
N ILE A 59 -7.89 -12.86 7.92
CA ILE A 59 -7.42 -13.17 9.28
C ILE A 59 -8.64 -13.56 10.11
N ASN A 60 -8.68 -14.80 10.59
CA ASN A 60 -9.80 -15.35 11.37
C ASN A 60 -11.16 -15.11 10.70
N ASN A 61 -11.24 -15.31 9.39
CA ASN A 61 -12.39 -15.06 8.51
C ASN A 61 -12.74 -13.59 8.23
N LYS A 62 -12.07 -12.61 8.83
CA LYS A 62 -12.17 -11.20 8.47
C LYS A 62 -11.28 -10.93 7.26
N ARG A 63 -11.81 -10.29 6.22
CA ARG A 63 -11.02 -9.81 5.08
C ARG A 63 -10.05 -8.73 5.54
N VAL A 64 -8.82 -8.83 5.08
CA VAL A 64 -7.76 -7.85 5.31
C VAL A 64 -7.84 -6.79 4.22
N ASN A 65 -8.06 -5.56 4.62
CA ASN A 65 -8.06 -4.41 3.70
C ASN A 65 -6.78 -3.57 3.82
N ASP A 66 -6.01 -3.76 4.89
CA ASP A 66 -4.75 -3.09 5.11
C ASP A 66 -3.66 -4.08 5.52
N ASN A 67 -2.52 -4.06 4.82
CA ASN A 67 -1.38 -4.92 5.15
C ASN A 67 -0.82 -4.68 6.56
N ASN A 68 -1.08 -3.53 7.17
CA ASN A 68 -0.74 -3.29 8.57
C ASN A 68 -1.44 -4.27 9.52
N GLU A 69 -2.60 -4.82 9.17
CA GLU A 69 -3.23 -5.89 9.95
C GLU A 69 -2.36 -7.14 9.99
N ILE A 70 -1.69 -7.48 8.86
CA ILE A 70 -0.76 -8.61 8.75
C ILE A 70 0.53 -8.32 9.51
N VAL A 71 1.06 -7.09 9.41
CA VAL A 71 2.26 -6.66 10.16
C VAL A 71 2.08 -6.84 11.66
N ASN A 72 0.88 -6.59 12.17
CA ASN A 72 0.56 -6.66 13.59
C ASN A 72 0.36 -8.08 14.12
N ILE A 73 0.38 -9.11 13.26
CA ILE A 73 0.35 -10.51 13.68
C ILE A 73 1.78 -11.00 13.84
N THR A 74 2.12 -11.51 15.02
CA THR A 74 3.40 -12.17 15.23
C THR A 74 3.32 -13.65 14.82
N PRO A 75 4.37 -14.23 14.21
CA PRO A 75 4.37 -15.63 13.75
C PRO A 75 4.02 -16.64 14.84
N ASP A 76 4.41 -16.37 16.08
CA ASP A 76 4.11 -17.21 17.23
C ASP A 76 2.62 -17.23 17.61
N ASN A 77 1.84 -16.24 17.14
CA ASN A 77 0.39 -16.18 17.32
C ASN A 77 -0.39 -16.84 16.17
N ILE A 78 0.28 -17.31 15.12
CA ILE A 78 -0.37 -17.98 13.99
C ILE A 78 -0.52 -19.47 14.31
N LYS A 79 -1.74 -20.01 14.12
CA LYS A 79 -2.03 -21.44 14.22
C LYS A 79 -1.76 -22.16 12.90
N SER A 80 -2.37 -21.69 11.82
CA SER A 80 -2.21 -22.21 10.47
C SER A 80 -2.46 -21.16 9.41
N ILE A 81 -1.95 -21.40 8.20
CA ILE A 81 -2.21 -20.56 7.02
C ILE A 81 -2.68 -21.49 5.89
N SER A 82 -3.80 -21.15 5.26
CA SER A 82 -4.29 -21.83 4.06
C SER A 82 -4.05 -20.97 2.84
N VAL A 83 -3.45 -21.54 1.80
CA VAL A 83 -3.27 -20.92 0.47
C VAL A 83 -4.19 -21.63 -0.50
N ILE A 84 -5.24 -20.93 -0.95
CA ILE A 84 -6.28 -21.45 -1.83
C ILE A 84 -6.03 -20.87 -3.22
N THR A 85 -5.68 -21.73 -4.19
CA THR A 85 -5.37 -21.35 -5.58
C THR A 85 -6.51 -21.65 -6.55
N SER A 86 -7.57 -22.25 -6.05
CA SER A 86 -8.81 -22.51 -6.76
C SER A 86 -9.97 -22.23 -5.82
N PRO A 87 -10.30 -20.93 -5.59
CA PRO A 87 -11.39 -20.53 -4.73
C PRO A 87 -12.71 -21.11 -5.25
N GLY A 88 -13.56 -21.59 -4.34
CA GLY A 88 -14.88 -22.10 -4.67
C GLY A 88 -15.91 -20.98 -4.85
N ALA A 89 -17.17 -21.38 -5.05
CA ALA A 89 -18.30 -20.45 -5.25
C ALA A 89 -18.65 -19.57 -4.04
N GLU A 90 -17.92 -19.74 -2.93
CA GLU A 90 -18.02 -18.86 -1.74
C GLU A 90 -17.30 -17.51 -1.91
N TYR A 91 -16.53 -17.37 -3.00
CA TYR A 91 -15.82 -16.14 -3.35
C TYR A 91 -16.35 -15.57 -4.67
N ASP A 92 -16.16 -14.26 -4.86
CA ASP A 92 -16.49 -13.61 -6.12
C ASP A 92 -15.73 -14.24 -7.29
N ALA A 93 -16.35 -14.24 -8.47
CA ALA A 93 -15.79 -14.89 -9.67
C ALA A 93 -14.43 -14.33 -10.13
N GLU A 94 -14.12 -13.10 -9.72
CA GLU A 94 -12.85 -12.43 -10.04
C GLU A 94 -11.71 -12.80 -9.07
N VAL A 95 -12.02 -13.53 -7.99
CA VAL A 95 -11.02 -13.93 -6.98
C VAL A 95 -10.24 -15.14 -7.47
N GLU A 96 -8.99 -14.93 -7.82
CA GLU A 96 -8.13 -16.00 -8.33
C GLU A 96 -7.39 -16.79 -7.24
N SER A 97 -7.18 -16.17 -6.08
CA SER A 97 -6.50 -16.82 -4.95
C SER A 97 -6.85 -16.18 -3.62
N VAL A 98 -6.80 -17.00 -2.57
CA VAL A 98 -7.11 -16.57 -1.20
C VAL A 98 -6.06 -17.09 -0.23
N ILE A 99 -5.65 -16.26 0.72
CA ILE A 99 -4.81 -16.66 1.85
C ILE A 99 -5.64 -16.49 3.13
N ARG A 100 -5.81 -17.57 3.89
CA ARG A 100 -6.48 -17.53 5.20
C ARG A 100 -5.48 -17.74 6.31
N ILE A 101 -5.27 -16.74 7.13
CA ILE A 101 -4.43 -16.80 8.34
C ILE A 101 -5.36 -17.09 9.53
N ARG A 102 -5.12 -18.20 10.19
CA ARG A 102 -5.78 -18.53 11.47
C ARG A 102 -4.83 -18.26 12.60
N THR A 103 -5.22 -17.39 13.52
CA THR A 103 -4.47 -17.13 14.74
C THR A 103 -4.87 -18.14 15.82
N LYS A 104 -4.03 -18.26 16.84
CA LYS A 104 -4.38 -18.97 18.06
C LYS A 104 -5.58 -18.32 18.73
N GLU A 105 -6.33 -19.09 19.51
CA GLU A 105 -7.38 -18.51 20.34
C GLU A 105 -6.79 -17.44 21.26
N ARG A 106 -7.53 -16.34 21.42
CA ARG A 106 -7.15 -15.27 22.34
C ARG A 106 -7.17 -15.80 23.79
N ARG A 107 -6.03 -16.23 24.28
CA ARG A 107 -5.95 -16.87 25.62
C ARG A 107 -5.82 -15.90 26.77
N ALA A 108 -5.42 -14.65 26.51
CA ALA A 108 -5.18 -13.66 27.55
C ALA A 108 -5.61 -12.27 27.11
N ASN A 109 -6.07 -11.49 28.10
CA ASN A 109 -6.16 -10.05 27.94
C ASN A 109 -4.75 -9.48 27.78
N GLY A 110 -4.57 -8.57 26.87
CA GLY A 110 -3.25 -8.02 26.61
C GLY A 110 -3.29 -6.63 25.96
N PHE A 111 -2.20 -5.92 26.20
CA PHE A 111 -1.89 -4.68 25.51
C PHE A 111 -0.57 -4.86 24.79
N SER A 112 -0.48 -4.39 23.57
CA SER A 112 0.78 -4.33 22.81
C SER A 112 0.96 -2.94 22.24
N LEU A 113 2.20 -2.49 22.25
CA LEU A 113 2.65 -1.25 21.64
C LEU A 113 3.84 -1.56 20.74
N ARG A 114 3.84 -1.00 19.55
CA ARG A 114 4.94 -1.06 18.60
C ARG A 114 5.26 0.35 18.14
N ALA A 115 6.53 0.68 18.07
CA ALA A 115 7.00 1.91 17.47
C ALA A 115 8.19 1.58 16.55
N ASP A 116 8.12 2.02 15.32
CA ASP A 116 9.19 1.91 14.35
C ASP A 116 9.52 3.30 13.82
N ALA A 117 10.81 3.60 13.69
CA ALA A 117 11.29 4.81 13.06
C ALA A 117 12.46 4.46 12.13
N PHE A 118 12.43 5.01 10.94
CA PHE A 118 13.45 4.83 9.94
C PHE A 118 13.78 6.16 9.28
N GLY A 119 15.05 6.47 9.16
CA GLY A 119 15.55 7.64 8.45
C GLY A 119 16.54 7.20 7.35
N LYS A 120 16.40 7.78 6.18
CA LYS A 120 17.34 7.60 5.07
C LYS A 120 17.87 8.96 4.66
N TYR A 121 19.20 9.07 4.64
CA TYR A 121 19.89 10.23 4.11
C TYR A 121 20.62 9.82 2.82
N ASN A 122 20.29 10.52 1.76
CA ASN A 122 21.08 10.54 0.53
C ASN A 122 21.42 12.00 0.26
N THR A 123 21.19 12.69 -0.69
CA THR A 123 21.35 14.15 -0.78
C THR A 123 20.36 14.86 0.16
N TRP A 124 19.22 14.21 0.43
CA TRP A 124 18.12 14.73 1.24
C TRP A 124 17.66 13.71 2.29
N MET A 125 17.03 14.20 3.35
CA MET A 125 16.46 13.37 4.40
C MET A 125 15.08 12.87 4.00
N SER A 126 14.86 11.57 4.12
CA SER A 126 13.54 10.92 4.08
C SER A 126 13.34 10.15 5.37
N ASP A 127 12.14 10.15 5.88
CA ASP A 127 11.77 9.57 7.18
C ASP A 127 10.49 8.75 7.08
N TYR A 128 10.35 7.80 8.01
CA TYR A 128 9.17 7.00 8.22
C TYR A 128 9.02 6.71 9.71
N GLU A 129 7.85 6.95 10.26
CA GLU A 129 7.50 6.63 11.63
C GLU A 129 6.18 5.86 11.68
N LEU A 130 6.13 4.83 12.51
CA LEU A 130 4.94 4.04 12.80
C LEU A 130 4.78 3.90 14.31
N ILE A 131 3.58 4.15 14.79
CA ILE A 131 3.14 3.78 16.13
C ILE A 131 1.89 2.94 16.01
N SER A 132 1.88 1.75 16.59
CA SER A 132 0.70 0.91 16.67
C SER A 132 0.45 0.48 18.09
N ALA A 133 -0.81 0.51 18.48
CA ALA A 133 -1.29 0.05 19.77
C ALA A 133 -2.43 -0.94 19.57
N ARG A 134 -2.46 -2.00 20.34
CA ARG A 134 -3.54 -2.98 20.36
C ARG A 134 -3.87 -3.34 21.79
N TYR A 135 -5.16 -3.37 22.09
CA TYR A 135 -5.69 -3.94 23.31
C TYR A 135 -6.68 -5.05 22.95
N GLN A 136 -6.50 -6.20 23.57
CA GLN A 136 -7.37 -7.36 23.33
C GLN A 136 -7.82 -7.99 24.64
N THR A 137 -9.03 -8.52 24.62
CA THR A 137 -9.59 -9.43 25.61
C THR A 137 -10.06 -10.70 24.91
N LYS A 138 -10.65 -11.65 25.64
CA LYS A 138 -11.24 -12.85 25.03
C LYS A 138 -12.33 -12.50 23.98
N LYS A 139 -13.08 -11.42 24.19
CA LYS A 139 -14.22 -11.05 23.34
C LYS A 139 -14.03 -9.77 22.54
N PHE A 140 -13.13 -8.91 22.94
CA PHE A 140 -12.97 -7.59 22.36
C PHE A 140 -11.54 -7.33 21.94
N GLU A 141 -11.37 -6.70 20.81
CA GLU A 141 -10.09 -6.16 20.36
C GLU A 141 -10.29 -4.74 19.80
N ILE A 142 -9.41 -3.86 20.14
CA ILE A 142 -9.25 -2.56 19.50
C ILE A 142 -7.79 -2.41 19.09
N ALA A 143 -7.55 -1.96 17.88
CA ALA A 143 -6.21 -1.68 17.36
C ALA A 143 -6.20 -0.34 16.67
N ASN A 144 -5.09 0.37 16.85
CA ASN A 144 -4.80 1.62 16.17
C ASN A 144 -3.40 1.58 15.59
N SER A 145 -3.23 2.12 14.39
CA SER A 145 -1.92 2.29 13.75
C SER A 145 -1.89 3.66 13.09
N LEU A 146 -0.92 4.45 13.48
CA LEU A 146 -0.61 5.75 12.90
C LEU A 146 0.77 5.68 12.25
N TRP A 147 0.88 5.99 10.97
CA TRP A 147 2.18 6.16 10.36
C TRP A 147 2.28 7.46 9.55
N THR A 148 3.47 7.99 9.49
CA THR A 148 3.81 9.13 8.64
C THR A 148 5.09 8.82 7.86
N GLN A 149 5.16 9.36 6.67
CA GLN A 149 6.33 9.23 5.79
C GLN A 149 6.59 10.56 5.10
N GLY A 150 7.80 11.07 5.31
CA GLY A 150 8.32 12.21 4.58
C GLY A 150 9.37 11.76 3.56
N TYR A 151 9.33 12.32 2.36
CA TYR A 151 10.42 12.15 1.43
C TYR A 151 10.75 13.46 0.72
N HIS A 152 12.03 13.58 0.41
CA HIS A 152 12.58 14.66 -0.37
C HIS A 152 13.43 14.05 -1.48
N ILE A 153 13.07 14.31 -2.72
CA ILE A 153 13.71 13.75 -3.91
C ILE A 153 14.06 14.91 -4.85
N GLY A 154 15.31 14.98 -5.27
CA GLY A 154 15.76 15.81 -6.38
C GLY A 154 16.00 14.95 -7.60
N GLU A 155 15.60 15.43 -8.76
CA GLU A 155 15.88 14.82 -10.05
C GLU A 155 16.60 15.83 -10.94
N ASP A 156 17.54 15.34 -11.72
CA ASP A 156 18.29 16.09 -12.73
C ASP A 156 18.43 15.19 -13.95
N ASN A 157 17.73 15.53 -15.01
CA ASN A 157 17.64 14.74 -16.21
C ASN A 157 18.00 15.56 -17.44
N HIS A 158 18.78 14.94 -18.32
CA HIS A 158 19.13 15.49 -19.62
C HIS A 158 18.61 14.56 -20.71
N LEU A 159 17.75 15.09 -21.59
CA LEU A 159 17.12 14.35 -22.67
C LEU A 159 17.45 14.97 -24.02
N ASN A 160 18.06 14.17 -24.89
CA ASN A 160 18.28 14.51 -26.28
C ASN A 160 17.30 13.72 -27.15
N THR A 161 16.59 14.42 -28.04
CA THR A 161 15.63 13.81 -28.96
C THR A 161 15.95 14.22 -30.38
N ASP A 162 16.17 13.25 -31.25
CA ASP A 162 16.40 13.46 -32.67
C ASP A 162 15.21 12.93 -33.49
N ILE A 163 14.62 13.76 -34.35
CA ILE A 163 13.55 13.39 -35.26
C ILE A 163 14.04 13.63 -36.69
N ASN A 164 14.23 12.54 -37.43
CA ASN A 164 14.69 12.58 -38.82
C ASN A 164 13.48 12.42 -39.76
N LEU A 165 13.22 13.45 -40.53
CA LEU A 165 12.25 13.45 -41.63
C LEU A 165 13.03 13.52 -42.96
N PRO A 166 12.43 13.21 -44.14
CA PRO A 166 13.16 13.19 -45.42
C PRO A 166 13.95 14.47 -45.71
N ASP A 167 13.42 15.63 -45.37
CA ASP A 167 14.03 16.93 -45.67
C ASP A 167 14.34 17.76 -44.42
N LYS A 168 14.14 17.24 -43.23
CA LYS A 168 14.29 17.98 -41.98
C LYS A 168 14.83 17.10 -40.88
N HIS A 169 15.79 17.62 -40.15
CA HIS A 169 16.30 17.01 -38.92
C HIS A 169 16.00 17.95 -37.76
N TYR A 170 15.16 17.53 -36.84
CA TYR A 170 14.89 18.21 -35.59
C TYR A 170 15.75 17.58 -34.50
N HIS A 171 16.48 18.41 -33.78
CA HIS A 171 17.19 18.03 -32.57
C HIS A 171 16.66 18.88 -31.43
N ASN A 172 16.29 18.23 -30.34
CA ASN A 172 15.81 18.84 -29.10
C ASN A 172 16.73 18.43 -27.96
N ASP A 173 17.32 19.40 -27.30
CA ASP A 173 18.14 19.25 -26.11
C ASP A 173 17.35 19.82 -24.93
N GLN A 174 16.97 18.95 -23.97
CA GLN A 174 16.17 19.32 -22.81
C GLN A 174 16.88 18.96 -21.51
N HIS A 175 17.06 19.96 -20.68
CA HIS A 175 17.48 19.81 -19.31
C HIS A 175 16.31 20.04 -18.37
N PHE A 176 16.04 19.08 -17.50
CA PHE A 176 14.94 19.11 -16.53
C PHE A 176 15.48 18.83 -15.15
N ASN A 177 15.12 19.67 -14.19
CA ASN A 177 15.37 19.44 -12.78
C ASN A 177 14.11 19.56 -11.95
N SER A 178 14.04 18.82 -10.86
CA SER A 178 12.93 18.92 -9.90
C SER A 178 13.37 18.73 -8.46
N ASP A 179 12.68 19.41 -7.56
CA ASP A 179 12.76 19.25 -6.10
C ASP A 179 11.35 18.94 -5.56
N THR A 180 11.19 17.71 -5.08
CA THR A 180 9.90 17.21 -4.61
C THR A 180 9.95 16.91 -3.12
N LYS A 181 9.04 17.53 -2.36
CA LYS A 181 8.86 17.33 -0.92
C LYS A 181 7.42 16.92 -0.65
N HIS A 182 7.23 15.71 -0.13
CA HIS A 182 5.91 15.22 0.24
C HIS A 182 5.94 14.62 1.63
N ARG A 183 4.85 14.77 2.37
CA ARG A 183 4.62 14.08 3.63
C ARG A 183 3.23 13.48 3.66
N PHE A 184 3.19 12.18 3.88
CA PHE A 184 1.98 11.39 4.01
C PHE A 184 1.68 11.06 5.45
N LEU A 185 0.41 10.85 5.74
CA LEU A 185 -0.13 10.35 6.99
C LEU A 185 -1.14 9.26 6.69
N SER A 186 -1.10 8.18 7.47
CA SER A 186 -2.18 7.19 7.51
C SER A 186 -2.53 6.88 8.96
N GLU A 187 -3.80 6.91 9.25
CA GLU A 187 -4.42 6.49 10.51
C GLU A 187 -5.34 5.30 10.23
N TYR A 188 -5.16 4.23 10.97
CA TYR A 188 -6.03 3.05 10.92
C TYR A 188 -6.52 2.70 12.32
N LEU A 189 -7.83 2.65 12.49
CA LEU A 189 -8.50 2.24 13.71
C LEU A 189 -9.40 1.05 13.41
N SER A 190 -9.36 0.01 14.23
CA SER A 190 -10.29 -1.13 14.14
C SER A 190 -10.79 -1.54 15.50
N ALA A 191 -12.01 -2.08 15.53
CA ALA A 191 -12.63 -2.66 16.72
C ALA A 191 -13.40 -3.93 16.32
N ASP A 192 -13.17 -5.01 17.07
CA ASP A 192 -13.75 -6.32 16.86
C ASP A 192 -14.39 -6.84 18.14
N TYR A 193 -15.59 -7.40 18.05
CA TYR A 193 -16.30 -8.00 19.17
C TYR A 193 -16.80 -9.40 18.83
N SER A 194 -16.37 -10.40 19.59
CA SER A 194 -16.86 -11.77 19.49
C SER A 194 -18.11 -11.93 20.34
N LEU A 195 -19.27 -12.05 19.69
CA LEU A 195 -20.55 -12.31 20.35
C LEU A 195 -20.54 -13.68 21.04
N ASN A 196 -19.98 -14.68 20.33
CA ASN A 196 -19.72 -16.04 20.80
C ASN A 196 -18.62 -16.68 19.93
N ASP A 197 -18.36 -17.99 20.11
CA ASP A 197 -17.28 -18.70 19.40
C ASP A 197 -17.47 -18.78 17.88
N SER A 198 -18.69 -18.53 17.39
CA SER A 198 -19.07 -18.65 15.99
C SER A 198 -19.49 -17.33 15.36
N ASN A 199 -19.63 -16.25 16.13
CA ASN A 199 -20.20 -14.98 15.65
C ASN A 199 -19.36 -13.81 16.14
N SER A 200 -18.97 -12.95 15.22
CA SER A 200 -18.24 -11.72 15.47
C SER A 200 -18.76 -10.56 14.63
N ILE A 201 -18.68 -9.37 15.19
CA ILE A 201 -18.98 -8.11 14.54
C ILE A 201 -17.80 -7.18 14.74
N GLY A 202 -17.54 -6.33 13.79
CA GLY A 202 -16.50 -5.33 13.92
C GLY A 202 -16.57 -4.27 12.84
N GLY A 203 -15.61 -3.40 12.89
CA GLY A 203 -15.45 -2.36 11.88
C GLY A 203 -14.08 -1.73 11.94
N SER A 204 -13.75 -1.00 10.90
CA SER A 204 -12.51 -0.26 10.80
C SER A 204 -12.75 1.09 10.13
N TYR A 205 -11.83 2.00 10.41
CA TYR A 205 -11.73 3.28 9.75
C TYR A 205 -10.29 3.53 9.39
N ARG A 206 -10.07 4.00 8.17
CA ARG A 206 -8.76 4.44 7.68
C ARG A 206 -8.86 5.84 7.09
N TYR A 207 -7.93 6.67 7.50
CA TYR A 207 -7.56 7.88 6.79
C TYR A 207 -6.21 7.68 6.11
N TYR A 208 -6.07 8.12 4.88
CA TYR A 208 -4.79 8.23 4.19
C TYR A 208 -4.75 9.55 3.45
N GLY A 209 -3.69 10.31 3.64
CA GLY A 209 -3.60 11.61 3.00
C GLY A 209 -2.20 12.17 2.92
N MET A 210 -2.05 13.20 2.11
CA MET A 210 -0.85 14.00 1.97
C MET A 210 -0.99 15.26 2.82
N LEU A 211 -0.20 15.35 3.89
CA LEU A 211 -0.21 16.52 4.77
C LEU A 211 0.40 17.75 4.09
N ASN A 212 1.50 17.54 3.39
CA ASN A 212 2.22 18.55 2.64
C ASN A 212 2.72 17.94 1.33
N GLY A 213 2.48 18.63 0.21
CA GLY A 213 3.00 18.27 -1.09
C GLY A 213 3.47 19.52 -1.82
N ARG A 214 4.70 19.51 -2.32
CA ARG A 214 5.24 20.53 -3.21
C ARG A 214 6.29 19.93 -4.12
N THR A 215 6.15 20.20 -5.40
CA THR A 215 7.18 19.96 -6.41
C THR A 215 7.51 21.27 -7.09
N ASN A 216 8.78 21.64 -7.10
CA ASN A 216 9.26 22.72 -7.92
C ASN A 216 10.04 22.05 -9.06
N SER A 217 9.75 22.40 -10.30
CA SER A 217 10.49 21.92 -11.45
C SER A 217 10.89 23.07 -12.35
N ALA A 218 12.03 22.90 -13.00
CA ALA A 218 12.50 23.80 -14.03
C ALA A 218 12.94 22.97 -15.23
N SER A 219 12.61 23.43 -16.43
CA SER A 219 12.95 22.82 -17.69
C SER A 219 13.48 23.88 -18.64
N GLN A 220 14.58 23.61 -19.28
CA GLN A 220 15.11 24.36 -20.43
C GLN A 220 15.14 23.44 -21.64
N GLN A 221 14.62 23.91 -22.75
CA GLN A 221 14.54 23.15 -23.98
C GLN A 221 15.09 24.00 -25.14
N ASP A 222 16.14 23.52 -25.78
CA ASP A 222 16.75 24.13 -26.94
C ASP A 222 16.39 23.32 -28.20
N VAL A 223 15.77 23.99 -29.18
CA VAL A 223 15.28 23.35 -30.42
C VAL A 223 16.13 23.76 -31.60
N PHE A 224 16.55 22.77 -32.38
CA PHE A 224 17.34 22.96 -33.60
C PHE A 224 16.62 22.33 -34.80
N LEU A 225 16.69 22.98 -35.94
CA LEU A 225 16.24 22.48 -37.23
C LEU A 225 17.41 22.46 -38.19
N ASN A 226 17.79 21.29 -38.73
CA ASN A 226 18.92 21.09 -39.60
C ASN A 226 20.23 21.71 -39.04
N GLY A 227 20.43 21.61 -37.71
CA GLY A 227 21.55 22.16 -37.00
C GLY A 227 21.50 23.68 -36.71
N VAL A 228 20.42 24.34 -37.10
CA VAL A 228 20.21 25.79 -36.82
C VAL A 228 19.31 25.95 -35.64
N ALA A 229 19.74 26.69 -34.62
CA ALA A 229 18.91 26.97 -33.43
C ALA A 229 17.64 27.73 -33.84
N GLN A 230 16.51 27.23 -33.38
CA GLN A 230 15.18 27.82 -33.63
C GLN A 230 14.69 28.63 -32.43
N GLY A 231 15.15 28.32 -31.25
CA GLY A 231 14.79 29.02 -30.02
C GLY A 231 15.04 28.19 -28.78
N SER A 232 14.84 28.83 -27.63
CA SER A 232 14.92 28.23 -26.33
C SER A 232 13.63 28.50 -25.57
N ILE A 233 13.11 27.46 -24.93
CA ILE A 233 11.93 27.55 -24.06
C ILE A 233 12.38 27.23 -22.65
N GLU A 234 12.08 28.11 -21.72
CA GLU A 234 12.31 27.90 -20.28
C GLU A 234 10.95 27.79 -19.61
N GLN A 235 10.77 26.77 -18.78
CA GLN A 235 9.55 26.54 -18.02
C GLN A 235 9.89 26.34 -16.56
N ASN A 236 9.18 27.07 -15.68
CA ASN A 236 9.22 26.88 -14.26
C ASN A 236 7.83 26.51 -13.77
N GLU A 237 7.72 25.43 -12.99
CA GLU A 237 6.44 24.94 -12.48
C GLU A 237 6.52 24.73 -10.97
N VAL A 238 5.45 25.08 -10.29
CA VAL A 238 5.20 24.78 -8.88
C VAL A 238 3.91 23.99 -8.79
N ALA A 239 4.02 22.70 -8.45
CA ALA A 239 2.88 21.83 -8.22
C ALA A 239 2.63 21.65 -6.72
N LYS A 240 1.37 21.75 -6.31
CA LYS A 240 0.90 21.56 -4.93
C LYS A 240 -0.20 20.48 -4.92
N PRO A 241 0.18 19.20 -4.92
CA PRO A 241 -0.78 18.12 -4.79
C PRO A 241 -1.35 18.06 -3.38
N HIS A 242 -2.61 17.66 -3.27
CA HIS A 242 -3.31 17.37 -2.04
C HIS A 242 -4.13 16.10 -2.21
N LEU A 243 -3.92 15.13 -1.33
CA LEU A 243 -4.64 13.86 -1.32
C LEU A 243 -5.23 13.64 0.07
N GLY A 244 -6.49 13.26 0.12
CA GLY A 244 -7.16 12.79 1.33
C GLY A 244 -8.17 11.72 0.99
N SER A 245 -8.08 10.56 1.62
CA SER A 245 -9.03 9.48 1.47
C SER A 245 -9.51 8.98 2.82
N HIS A 246 -10.77 8.58 2.85
CA HIS A 246 -11.42 7.98 4.01
C HIS A 246 -12.05 6.66 3.59
N GLU A 247 -11.84 5.64 4.38
CA GLU A 247 -12.46 4.34 4.22
C GLU A 247 -13.04 3.91 5.56
N ALA A 248 -14.29 3.51 5.57
CA ALA A 248 -14.96 2.95 6.74
C ALA A 248 -15.58 1.62 6.37
N GLU A 249 -15.37 0.61 7.20
CA GLU A 249 -15.86 -0.74 7.00
C GLU A 249 -16.61 -1.19 8.25
N ILE A 250 -17.71 -1.91 8.04
CA ILE A 250 -18.39 -2.70 9.06
C ILE A 250 -18.57 -4.12 8.55
N TYR A 251 -18.42 -5.10 9.42
CA TYR A 251 -18.61 -6.49 9.05
C TYR A 251 -19.30 -7.31 10.14
N TYR A 252 -19.94 -8.39 9.72
CA TYR A 252 -20.42 -9.46 10.57
C TYR A 252 -20.01 -10.79 9.93
N VAL A 253 -19.40 -11.67 10.72
CA VAL A 253 -19.08 -13.03 10.31
C VAL A 253 -19.65 -13.98 11.35
N GLY A 254 -20.45 -14.95 10.90
CA GLY A 254 -21.06 -15.85 11.85
C GLY A 254 -21.90 -16.96 11.26
N LYS A 255 -22.66 -17.62 12.15
CA LYS A 255 -23.62 -18.67 11.83
C LYS A 255 -24.93 -18.46 12.54
N ILE A 256 -26.02 -18.58 11.80
CA ILE A 256 -27.39 -18.63 12.35
C ILE A 256 -27.96 -20.00 11.99
N GLY A 257 -28.07 -20.89 12.98
CA GLY A 257 -28.40 -22.30 12.75
C GLY A 257 -27.33 -23.00 11.93
N GLN A 258 -27.69 -23.50 10.73
CA GLN A 258 -26.77 -24.17 9.80
C GLN A 258 -26.25 -23.21 8.71
N VAL A 259 -26.75 -21.97 8.67
CA VAL A 259 -26.40 -20.99 7.64
C VAL A 259 -25.19 -20.16 8.10
N GLY A 260 -24.10 -20.17 7.31
CA GLY A 260 -22.99 -19.25 7.46
C GLY A 260 -23.38 -17.89 6.89
N ILE A 261 -23.04 -16.82 7.59
CA ILE A 261 -23.26 -15.44 7.16
C ILE A 261 -21.92 -14.73 7.19
N ASP A 262 -21.56 -14.13 6.06
CA ASP A 262 -20.44 -13.21 5.92
C ASP A 262 -20.99 -11.93 5.29
N PHE A 263 -21.03 -10.86 6.06
CA PHE A 263 -21.52 -9.56 5.64
C PHE A 263 -20.41 -8.53 5.81
N ASN A 264 -20.18 -7.76 4.77
CA ASN A 264 -19.23 -6.66 4.76
C ASN A 264 -19.87 -5.46 4.04
N ALA A 265 -19.70 -4.27 4.60
CA ALA A 265 -20.07 -3.02 3.94
C ALA A 265 -18.95 -2.01 4.10
N THR A 266 -18.48 -1.49 2.98
CA THR A 266 -17.38 -0.53 2.91
C THR A 266 -17.88 0.78 2.31
N TYR A 267 -17.56 1.89 2.96
CA TYR A 267 -17.70 3.23 2.44
C TYR A 267 -16.30 3.78 2.14
N TYR A 268 -16.12 4.31 0.96
CA TYR A 268 -14.86 4.91 0.52
C TYR A 268 -15.10 6.26 -0.12
N THR A 269 -14.26 7.25 0.22
CA THR A 269 -14.22 8.54 -0.46
C THR A 269 -12.78 9.02 -0.61
N VAL A 270 -12.51 9.68 -1.72
CA VAL A 270 -11.21 10.28 -1.99
C VAL A 270 -11.41 11.73 -2.45
N ASN A 271 -10.51 12.59 -2.04
CA ASN A 271 -10.41 13.96 -2.50
C ASN A 271 -8.97 14.18 -2.97
N ASP A 272 -8.79 14.17 -4.26
CA ASP A 272 -7.50 14.43 -4.91
C ASP A 272 -7.58 15.78 -5.62
N ARG A 273 -6.68 16.67 -5.26
CA ARG A 273 -6.57 18.01 -5.86
C ARG A 273 -5.12 18.28 -6.20
N ARG A 274 -4.92 18.86 -7.35
CA ARG A 274 -3.61 19.37 -7.75
C ARG A 274 -3.79 20.80 -8.23
N SER A 275 -2.96 21.68 -7.73
CA SER A 275 -2.84 23.05 -8.21
C SER A 275 -1.43 23.23 -8.79
N ASP A 276 -1.36 23.56 -10.05
CA ASP A 276 -0.11 23.79 -10.77
C ASP A 276 -0.07 25.23 -11.23
N GLU A 277 1.07 25.87 -11.03
CA GLU A 277 1.40 27.21 -11.53
C GLU A 277 2.65 27.05 -12.39
N SER A 278 2.53 27.34 -13.67
CA SER A 278 3.62 27.22 -14.63
C SER A 278 3.84 28.55 -15.34
N ILE A 279 5.09 28.95 -15.39
CA ILE A 279 5.54 30.12 -16.16
C ILE A 279 6.46 29.61 -17.24
N GLU A 280 6.05 29.84 -18.50
CA GLU A 280 6.82 29.54 -19.68
C GLU A 280 7.34 30.85 -20.29
N SER A 281 8.61 30.88 -20.60
CA SER A 281 9.25 32.00 -21.27
C SER A 281 9.95 31.54 -22.54
N SER A 282 9.73 32.27 -23.63
CA SER A 282 10.40 32.07 -24.90
C SER A 282 10.89 33.41 -25.45
N LYS A 283 12.10 33.42 -25.99
CA LYS A 283 12.63 34.65 -26.60
C LYS A 283 11.81 35.15 -27.78
N GLU A 284 11.06 34.27 -28.44
CA GLU A 284 10.27 34.60 -29.63
C GLU A 284 8.83 34.94 -29.30
N LEU A 285 8.20 34.28 -28.31
CA LEU A 285 6.79 34.39 -27.98
C LEU A 285 6.50 35.26 -26.74
N GLY A 286 7.56 35.66 -26.01
CA GLY A 286 7.42 36.34 -24.72
C GLY A 286 7.05 35.38 -23.59
N ASN A 287 6.75 35.94 -22.43
CA ASN A 287 6.35 35.14 -21.26
C ASN A 287 4.88 34.80 -21.32
N GLN A 288 4.57 33.54 -21.08
CA GLN A 288 3.21 33.05 -20.89
C GLN A 288 3.08 32.47 -19.48
N GLU A 289 2.02 32.84 -18.79
CA GLU A 289 1.70 32.31 -17.47
C GLU A 289 0.47 31.41 -17.58
N VAL A 290 0.61 30.17 -17.14
CA VAL A 290 -0.45 29.18 -17.16
C VAL A 290 -0.76 28.73 -15.74
N HIS A 291 -2.01 28.95 -15.32
CA HIS A 291 -2.52 28.40 -14.08
C HIS A 291 -3.44 27.23 -14.39
N SER A 292 -3.16 26.08 -13.84
CA SER A 292 -4.04 24.93 -13.94
C SER A 292 -4.44 24.42 -12.56
N SER A 293 -5.68 23.97 -12.45
CA SER A 293 -6.13 23.24 -11.26
C SER A 293 -6.93 22.03 -11.69
N ASN A 294 -6.60 20.88 -11.13
CA ASN A 294 -7.34 19.65 -11.34
C ASN A 294 -7.92 19.18 -10.00
N ARG A 295 -9.17 18.72 -10.04
CA ARG A 295 -9.87 18.15 -8.88
C ARG A 295 -10.56 16.87 -9.29
N GLN A 296 -10.24 15.77 -8.60
CA GLN A 296 -10.96 14.49 -8.67
C GLN A 296 -11.64 14.24 -7.32
N ASN A 297 -12.90 13.88 -7.34
CA ASN A 297 -13.69 13.54 -6.14
C ASN A 297 -14.05 12.06 -6.14
#